data_6a82dfbadef51f54f41c31889abe6b9a
#
_entry.id   6a82dfbadef51f54f41c31889abe6b9a
#
_cell.length_a   1.000
_cell.length_b   1.000
_cell.length_c   1.000
_cell.angle_alpha   90.00
_cell.angle_beta   90.00
_cell.angle_gamma   90.00
#
_symmetry.space_group_name_H-M   'P 1'
#
loop_
_entity.id
_entity.type
_entity.pdbx_description
1 polymer ?
#
loop_
_entity_poly.entity_id
_entity_poly.type
_entity_poly.pdbx_seq_one_letter_code
_entity_poly.pdbx_strand_id
1 'polypeptide(L)'
;MADDALLTDRQLRGWLRCRRRAWLDRHGDPADHRWNPHRELQLLDRERRLAPWPPPARGERRAADERLAAGPPAVRQLLLRRGPWRGRPTLLLRRPGDSRLGAFDYGPVLLQPGRHGTREHRLTLAFWGRLLEPLLGRSPGEGLLLDDRGGRERVRLDGSLQPQLDQALERLRRDRDLAEPPELTSDRRKCVLCRWRSACDRVAEAEGHLSQVSGIGGKRREQLQGLGIADRAALAATDGPWLMDRLEQQGERRPELALELIAQARCQEQGHADRLDPGDPLPELADAPGLLIYDIESDPDAREDFLHGFLVQIGRAHV
;
A
#
# COMPACT_ATOMS: atom_id res chain seq x y z
N MET A 1 10.13 14.52 -25.42
CA MET A 1 8.99 15.34 -24.97
C MET A 1 7.60 14.67 -25.09
N ALA A 2 7.40 13.68 -25.94
CA ALA A 2 6.08 13.02 -26.10
C ALA A 2 5.70 12.01 -25.01
N ASP A 3 6.63 11.54 -24.19
CA ASP A 3 6.38 10.52 -23.16
C ASP A 3 5.90 11.11 -21.82
N ASP A 4 6.04 12.40 -21.64
CA ASP A 4 5.73 13.13 -20.41
C ASP A 4 4.24 13.34 -20.15
N ALA A 5 3.43 13.33 -21.22
CA ALA A 5 1.97 13.44 -21.16
C ALA A 5 1.25 12.13 -20.83
N LEU A 6 1.97 10.99 -20.86
CA LEU A 6 1.36 9.68 -20.74
C LEU A 6 1.06 9.33 -19.27
N LEU A 7 -0.18 8.88 -19.02
CA LEU A 7 -0.61 8.33 -17.76
C LEU A 7 -0.72 6.82 -17.84
N THR A 8 -0.16 6.15 -16.83
CA THR A 8 -0.13 4.68 -16.79
C THR A 8 -0.96 4.13 -15.62
N ASP A 9 -1.42 2.89 -15.75
CA ASP A 9 -2.05 2.14 -14.67
C ASP A 9 -1.14 2.02 -13.44
N ARG A 10 0.18 1.96 -13.63
CA ARG A 10 1.15 1.95 -12.54
C ARG A 10 1.17 3.28 -11.78
N GLN A 11 1.12 4.41 -12.48
CA GLN A 11 1.04 5.74 -11.86
C GLN A 11 -0.29 5.92 -11.12
N LEU A 12 -1.41 5.53 -11.73
CA LEU A 12 -2.72 5.56 -11.09
C LEU A 12 -2.72 4.75 -9.78
N ARG A 13 -2.24 3.51 -9.82
CA ARG A 13 -2.14 2.65 -8.63
C ARG A 13 -1.21 3.24 -7.56
N GLY A 14 -0.07 3.78 -7.98
CA GLY A 14 0.85 4.48 -7.08
C GLY A 14 0.18 5.65 -6.36
N TRP A 15 -0.53 6.48 -7.11
CA TRP A 15 -1.25 7.65 -6.61
C TRP A 15 -2.41 7.29 -5.67
N LEU A 16 -3.20 6.27 -6.04
CA LEU A 16 -4.31 5.78 -5.20
C LEU A 16 -3.84 5.25 -3.83
N ARG A 17 -2.61 4.78 -3.75
CA ARG A 17 -1.98 4.37 -2.49
C ARG A 17 -1.41 5.54 -1.73
N CYS A 18 -0.71 6.44 -2.41
CA CYS A 18 -0.06 7.59 -1.82
C CYS A 18 0.25 8.64 -2.91
N ARG A 19 -0.28 9.86 -2.74
CA ARG A 19 -0.08 10.98 -3.66
C ARG A 19 1.40 11.34 -3.76
N ARG A 20 2.11 11.44 -2.62
CA ARG A 20 3.55 11.74 -2.55
C ARG A 20 4.38 10.68 -3.30
N ARG A 21 4.01 9.40 -3.22
CA ARG A 21 4.68 8.35 -3.99
C ARG A 21 4.62 8.60 -5.51
N ALA A 22 3.45 8.98 -6.02
CA ALA A 22 3.30 9.25 -7.45
C ALA A 22 4.16 10.45 -7.90
N TRP A 23 4.29 11.45 -7.05
CA TRP A 23 5.19 12.60 -7.26
C TRP A 23 6.66 12.15 -7.23
N LEU A 24 7.07 11.41 -6.20
CA LEU A 24 8.43 10.87 -6.06
C LEU A 24 8.81 9.92 -7.22
N ASP A 25 7.87 9.14 -7.73
CA ASP A 25 8.10 8.25 -8.89
C ASP A 25 8.48 9.03 -10.16
N ARG A 26 8.25 10.34 -10.20
CA ARG A 26 8.61 11.25 -11.30
C ARG A 26 9.81 12.14 -10.98
N HIS A 27 9.85 12.71 -9.78
CA HIS A 27 10.78 13.78 -9.39
C HIS A 27 11.84 13.33 -8.38
N GLY A 28 11.62 12.19 -7.71
CA GLY A 28 12.54 11.70 -6.67
C GLY A 28 13.82 11.12 -7.25
N ASP A 29 14.89 11.19 -6.46
CA ASP A 29 16.15 10.58 -6.82
C ASP A 29 16.06 9.05 -6.77
N PRO A 30 16.34 8.31 -7.85
CA PRO A 30 16.39 6.85 -7.84
C PRO A 30 17.34 6.25 -6.80
N ALA A 31 18.37 6.98 -6.36
CA ALA A 31 19.27 6.55 -5.30
C ALA A 31 18.56 6.37 -3.94
N ASP A 32 17.45 7.06 -3.74
CA ASP A 32 16.61 6.91 -2.55
C ASP A 32 15.73 5.65 -2.56
N HIS A 33 15.72 4.89 -3.65
CA HIS A 33 14.97 3.65 -3.70
C HIS A 33 15.57 2.61 -2.76
N ARG A 34 14.73 2.02 -1.93
CA ARG A 34 15.10 0.81 -1.19
C ARG A 34 14.41 -0.40 -1.76
N TRP A 35 15.22 -1.43 -1.96
CA TRP A 35 14.72 -2.77 -2.21
C TRP A 35 14.16 -3.38 -0.92
N ASN A 36 13.05 -4.08 -1.05
CA ASN A 36 12.42 -4.80 0.06
C ASN A 36 12.27 -6.28 -0.34
N PRO A 37 12.92 -7.21 0.37
CA PRO A 37 12.84 -8.66 0.07
C PRO A 37 11.42 -9.20 0.05
N HIS A 38 10.55 -8.73 0.93
CA HIS A 38 9.14 -9.14 0.94
C HIS A 38 8.42 -8.80 -0.37
N ARG A 39 8.81 -7.71 -1.04
CA ARG A 39 8.26 -7.38 -2.35
C ARG A 39 8.68 -8.38 -3.42
N GLU A 40 9.85 -8.95 -3.32
CA GLU A 40 10.31 -10.03 -4.21
C GLU A 40 9.44 -11.26 -4.04
N LEU A 41 9.19 -11.68 -2.80
CA LEU A 41 8.28 -12.78 -2.50
C LEU A 41 6.88 -12.56 -3.08
N GLN A 42 6.34 -11.34 -2.97
CA GLN A 42 5.06 -10.99 -3.59
C GLN A 42 5.08 -11.08 -5.12
N LEU A 43 6.20 -10.75 -5.75
CA LEU A 43 6.36 -10.90 -7.20
C LEU A 43 6.45 -12.37 -7.62
N LEU A 44 7.19 -13.18 -6.87
CA LEU A 44 7.30 -14.63 -7.09
C LEU A 44 5.94 -15.31 -6.90
N ASP A 45 5.23 -14.99 -5.85
CA ASP A 45 3.86 -15.51 -5.63
C ASP A 45 2.93 -15.14 -6.78
N ARG A 46 2.95 -13.87 -7.19
CA ARG A 46 2.18 -13.43 -8.35
C ARG A 46 2.51 -14.22 -9.62
N GLU A 47 3.77 -14.49 -9.90
CA GLU A 47 4.16 -15.26 -11.08
C GLU A 47 3.73 -16.74 -10.95
N ARG A 48 3.81 -17.35 -9.76
CA ARG A 48 3.26 -18.69 -9.51
C ARG A 48 1.76 -18.74 -9.81
N ARG A 49 0.99 -17.78 -9.32
CA ARG A 49 -0.46 -17.69 -9.55
C ARG A 49 -0.80 -17.44 -11.02
N LEU A 50 0.11 -16.87 -11.78
CA LEU A 50 -0.05 -16.65 -13.21
C LEU A 50 0.53 -17.79 -14.08
N ALA A 51 1.23 -18.74 -13.51
CA ALA A 51 1.84 -19.86 -14.25
C ALA A 51 0.85 -20.70 -15.11
N PRO A 52 -0.42 -20.94 -14.68
CA PRO A 52 -1.39 -21.63 -15.51
C PRO A 52 -1.86 -20.87 -16.75
N TRP A 53 -1.54 -19.56 -16.83
CA TRP A 53 -1.97 -18.68 -17.92
C TRP A 53 -0.86 -18.54 -18.98
N PRO A 54 -1.18 -18.12 -20.22
CA PRO A 54 -0.18 -17.92 -21.27
C PRO A 54 0.96 -17.00 -20.84
N PRO A 55 2.14 -17.09 -21.47
CA PRO A 55 3.26 -16.20 -21.17
C PRO A 55 2.88 -14.74 -21.42
N PRO A 56 3.58 -13.77 -20.78
CA PRO A 56 3.31 -12.35 -20.98
C PRO A 56 3.48 -11.93 -22.43
N ALA A 57 2.54 -11.14 -22.96
CA ALA A 57 2.61 -10.54 -24.28
C ALA A 57 3.61 -9.37 -24.37
N ARG A 58 4.69 -9.40 -23.56
CA ARG A 58 5.74 -8.37 -23.55
C ARG A 58 6.66 -8.59 -24.74
N GLY A 59 6.97 -7.49 -25.45
CA GLY A 59 7.90 -7.54 -26.59
C GLY A 59 7.29 -8.06 -27.88
N GLU A 60 6.01 -8.45 -27.91
CA GLU A 60 5.35 -8.79 -29.14
C GLU A 60 5.19 -7.55 -30.04
N ARG A 61 5.52 -7.70 -31.31
CA ARG A 61 5.36 -6.63 -32.31
C ARG A 61 3.92 -6.50 -32.82
N ARG A 62 3.06 -7.51 -32.57
CA ARG A 62 1.65 -7.47 -32.98
C ARG A 62 0.90 -6.38 -32.23
N ALA A 63 0.09 -5.64 -32.95
CA ALA A 63 -0.82 -4.67 -32.36
C ALA A 63 -1.83 -5.35 -31.40
N ALA A 64 -2.33 -4.61 -30.43
CA ALA A 64 -3.25 -5.16 -29.43
C ALA A 64 -4.56 -5.66 -30.04
N ASP A 65 -5.05 -4.98 -31.07
CA ASP A 65 -6.25 -5.35 -31.85
C ASP A 65 -6.09 -6.68 -32.57
N GLU A 66 -4.98 -6.88 -33.31
CA GLU A 66 -4.66 -8.16 -33.98
C GLU A 66 -4.57 -9.32 -32.98
N ARG A 67 -3.96 -9.07 -31.81
CA ARG A 67 -3.81 -10.08 -30.77
C ARG A 67 -5.15 -10.50 -30.18
N LEU A 68 -6.04 -9.55 -29.91
CA LEU A 68 -7.36 -9.83 -29.38
C LEU A 68 -8.29 -10.41 -30.44
N ALA A 69 -8.21 -9.95 -31.70
CA ALA A 69 -8.99 -10.47 -32.81
C ALA A 69 -8.72 -11.96 -33.10
N ALA A 70 -7.49 -12.43 -32.83
CA ALA A 70 -7.15 -13.84 -32.94
C ALA A 70 -7.91 -14.74 -31.91
N GLY A 71 -8.60 -14.14 -30.94
CA GLY A 71 -9.51 -14.83 -30.02
C GLY A 71 -8.87 -15.76 -29.00
N PRO A 72 -7.62 -15.57 -28.50
CA PRO A 72 -7.06 -16.47 -27.50
C PRO A 72 -7.89 -16.45 -26.21
N PRO A 73 -8.00 -17.56 -25.47
CA PRO A 73 -8.83 -17.64 -24.25
C PRO A 73 -8.35 -16.69 -23.14
N ALA A 74 -7.06 -16.36 -23.15
CA ALA A 74 -6.47 -15.43 -22.19
C ALA A 74 -5.25 -14.72 -22.77
N VAL A 75 -5.01 -13.47 -22.33
CA VAL A 75 -3.83 -12.67 -22.71
C VAL A 75 -3.24 -11.99 -21.48
N ARG A 76 -1.95 -12.20 -21.20
CA ARG A 76 -1.26 -11.58 -20.07
C ARG A 76 -0.50 -10.33 -20.51
N GLN A 77 -0.62 -9.25 -19.70
CA GLN A 77 0.21 -8.05 -19.77
C GLN A 77 0.27 -7.40 -21.16
N LEU A 78 -0.80 -7.51 -21.94
CA LEU A 78 -0.94 -6.82 -23.21
C LEU A 78 -0.88 -5.31 -23.00
N LEU A 79 -0.09 -4.61 -23.82
CA LEU A 79 -0.03 -3.16 -23.76
C LEU A 79 -1.27 -2.57 -24.46
N LEU A 80 -2.13 -1.94 -23.69
CA LEU A 80 -3.28 -1.20 -24.15
C LEU A 80 -2.98 0.30 -24.17
N ARG A 81 -3.50 1.02 -25.17
CA ARG A 81 -3.32 2.47 -25.33
C ARG A 81 -4.65 3.12 -25.73
N ARG A 82 -4.92 4.33 -25.19
CA ARG A 82 -6.03 5.19 -25.59
C ARG A 82 -5.66 6.66 -25.33
N GLY A 83 -5.37 7.41 -26.40
CA GLY A 83 -4.87 8.77 -26.24
C GLY A 83 -3.65 8.83 -25.32
N PRO A 84 -3.67 9.66 -24.26
CA PRO A 84 -2.55 9.79 -23.34
C PRO A 84 -2.45 8.64 -22.32
N TRP A 85 -3.31 7.63 -22.39
CA TRP A 85 -3.38 6.57 -21.41
C TRP A 85 -2.75 5.27 -21.88
N ARG A 86 -2.02 4.60 -20.99
CA ARG A 86 -1.45 3.27 -21.22
C ARG A 86 -1.70 2.37 -20.01
N GLY A 87 -1.88 1.09 -20.27
CA GLY A 87 -1.98 0.09 -19.21
C GLY A 87 -1.59 -1.29 -19.69
N ARG A 88 -1.19 -2.11 -18.72
CA ARG A 88 -0.91 -3.54 -18.93
C ARG A 88 -1.75 -4.35 -17.96
N PRO A 89 -2.99 -4.73 -18.33
CA PRO A 89 -3.80 -5.61 -17.50
C PRO A 89 -3.02 -6.84 -17.08
N THR A 90 -3.17 -7.26 -15.84
CA THR A 90 -2.54 -8.48 -15.36
C THR A 90 -2.90 -9.66 -16.26
N LEU A 91 -4.20 -9.75 -16.59
CA LEU A 91 -4.76 -10.75 -17.46
C LEU A 91 -6.01 -10.18 -18.13
N LEU A 92 -6.27 -10.58 -19.36
CA LEU A 92 -7.52 -10.41 -20.07
C LEU A 92 -8.09 -11.80 -20.32
N LEU A 93 -9.33 -12.03 -19.96
CA LEU A 93 -10.04 -13.28 -20.21
C LEU A 93 -11.10 -13.10 -21.27
N ARG A 94 -11.08 -13.98 -22.29
CA ARG A 94 -12.15 -14.07 -23.27
C ARG A 94 -13.40 -14.62 -22.61
N ARG A 95 -14.53 -14.04 -22.98
CA ARG A 95 -15.85 -14.44 -22.52
C ARG A 95 -16.88 -14.30 -23.64
N PRO A 96 -18.02 -15.01 -23.59
CA PRO A 96 -19.13 -14.80 -24.52
C PRO A 96 -19.64 -13.35 -24.47
N GLY A 97 -19.97 -12.79 -25.62
CA GLY A 97 -20.53 -11.44 -25.74
C GLY A 97 -20.25 -10.83 -27.10
N ASP A 98 -21.08 -9.88 -27.55
CA ASP A 98 -20.88 -9.23 -28.83
C ASP A 98 -19.94 -8.04 -28.70
N SER A 99 -18.96 -7.98 -29.59
CA SER A 99 -18.00 -6.87 -29.68
C SER A 99 -17.54 -6.69 -31.12
N ARG A 100 -16.69 -5.69 -31.38
CA ARG A 100 -16.02 -5.55 -32.70
C ARG A 100 -15.17 -6.76 -33.08
N LEU A 101 -14.81 -7.61 -32.10
CA LEU A 101 -14.00 -8.81 -32.33
C LEU A 101 -14.84 -10.03 -32.76
N GLY A 102 -16.17 -9.94 -32.70
CA GLY A 102 -17.12 -11.02 -33.02
C GLY A 102 -18.00 -11.40 -31.80
N ALA A 103 -18.45 -12.65 -31.76
CA ALA A 103 -19.32 -13.17 -30.70
C ALA A 103 -18.58 -13.43 -29.36
N PHE A 104 -17.57 -12.64 -29.07
CA PHE A 104 -16.82 -12.65 -27.81
C PHE A 104 -16.28 -11.27 -27.45
N ASP A 105 -15.98 -11.08 -26.17
CA ASP A 105 -15.28 -9.92 -25.68
C ASP A 105 -14.17 -10.32 -24.68
N TYR A 106 -13.49 -9.32 -24.10
CA TYR A 106 -12.47 -9.52 -23.07
C TYR A 106 -12.80 -8.72 -21.82
N GLY A 107 -12.74 -9.39 -20.68
CA GLY A 107 -12.80 -8.77 -19.36
C GLY A 107 -11.41 -8.62 -18.72
N PRO A 108 -11.08 -7.47 -18.11
CA PRO A 108 -9.83 -7.30 -17.38
C PRO A 108 -9.88 -8.04 -16.05
N VAL A 109 -8.75 -8.65 -15.67
CA VAL A 109 -8.58 -9.40 -14.42
C VAL A 109 -7.38 -8.86 -13.65
N LEU A 110 -7.56 -8.63 -12.36
CA LEU A 110 -6.53 -8.23 -11.43
C LEU A 110 -6.38 -9.27 -10.33
N LEU A 111 -5.14 -9.72 -10.09
CA LEU A 111 -4.80 -10.50 -8.92
C LEU A 111 -4.56 -9.56 -7.74
N GLN A 112 -5.19 -9.87 -6.61
CA GLN A 112 -5.04 -9.12 -5.37
C GLN A 112 -4.53 -10.02 -4.25
N PRO A 113 -3.71 -9.51 -3.33
CA PRO A 113 -3.51 -10.13 -2.03
C PRO A 113 -4.73 -9.81 -1.14
N GLY A 114 -5.22 -10.79 -0.40
CA GLY A 114 -6.35 -10.61 0.51
C GLY A 114 -7.73 -10.76 -0.14
N ARG A 115 -8.75 -10.89 0.72
CA ARG A 115 -10.11 -11.33 0.35
C ARG A 115 -10.99 -10.26 -0.30
N HIS A 116 -10.74 -8.98 -0.01
CA HIS A 116 -11.63 -7.90 -0.41
C HIS A 116 -10.98 -6.92 -1.39
N GLY A 117 -11.72 -6.58 -2.44
CA GLY A 117 -11.32 -5.57 -3.39
C GLY A 117 -11.27 -4.17 -2.78
N THR A 118 -10.12 -3.50 -2.90
CA THR A 118 -9.95 -2.11 -2.47
C THR A 118 -10.41 -1.13 -3.56
N ARG A 119 -10.56 0.16 -3.20
CA ARG A 119 -10.81 1.22 -4.17
C ARG A 119 -9.73 1.27 -5.27
N GLU A 120 -8.45 1.04 -4.91
CA GLU A 120 -7.35 0.95 -5.89
C GLU A 120 -7.61 -0.14 -6.92
N HIS A 121 -8.00 -1.34 -6.46
CA HIS A 121 -8.25 -2.47 -7.34
C HIS A 121 -9.40 -2.18 -8.31
N ARG A 122 -10.52 -1.66 -7.81
CA ARG A 122 -11.71 -1.36 -8.61
C ARG A 122 -11.44 -0.27 -9.65
N LEU A 123 -10.77 0.83 -9.27
CA LEU A 123 -10.39 1.90 -10.21
C LEU A 123 -9.34 1.44 -11.23
N THR A 124 -8.45 0.51 -10.86
CA THR A 124 -7.50 -0.10 -11.81
C THR A 124 -8.22 -0.92 -12.87
N LEU A 125 -9.21 -1.74 -12.45
CA LEU A 125 -10.04 -2.49 -13.39
C LEU A 125 -10.85 -1.57 -14.30
N ALA A 126 -11.44 -0.49 -13.76
CA ALA A 126 -12.18 0.50 -14.55
C ALA A 126 -11.27 1.20 -15.56
N PHE A 127 -10.04 1.53 -15.19
CA PHE A 127 -9.05 2.08 -16.10
C PHE A 127 -8.70 1.12 -17.24
N TRP A 128 -8.47 -0.15 -16.95
CA TRP A 128 -8.22 -1.16 -17.98
C TRP A 128 -9.45 -1.40 -18.86
N GLY A 129 -10.65 -1.37 -18.29
CA GLY A 129 -11.91 -1.44 -19.05
C GLY A 129 -12.01 -0.30 -20.06
N ARG A 130 -11.70 0.94 -19.63
CA ARG A 130 -11.68 2.12 -20.50
C ARG A 130 -10.65 2.01 -21.64
N LEU A 131 -9.50 1.39 -21.39
CA LEU A 131 -8.50 1.13 -22.44
C LEU A 131 -8.95 0.07 -23.44
N LEU A 132 -9.82 -0.84 -23.05
CA LEU A 132 -10.38 -1.88 -23.94
C LEU A 132 -11.51 -1.36 -24.84
N GLU A 133 -12.25 -0.33 -24.43
CA GLU A 133 -13.41 0.18 -25.18
C GLU A 133 -13.18 0.38 -26.68
N PRO A 134 -12.08 1.04 -27.13
CA PRO A 134 -11.87 1.25 -28.58
C PRO A 134 -11.69 -0.06 -29.35
N LEU A 135 -11.13 -1.09 -28.71
CA LEU A 135 -10.87 -2.40 -29.31
C LEU A 135 -12.14 -3.24 -29.37
N LEU A 136 -12.98 -3.15 -28.35
CA LEU A 136 -14.23 -3.90 -28.25
C LEU A 136 -15.41 -3.17 -28.92
N GLY A 137 -15.32 -1.85 -29.13
CA GLY A 137 -16.43 -1.00 -29.60
C GLY A 137 -17.46 -0.69 -28.51
N ARG A 138 -17.24 -1.17 -27.28
CA ARG A 138 -18.09 -0.96 -26.10
C ARG A 138 -17.31 -1.15 -24.81
N SER A 139 -17.85 -0.69 -23.70
CA SER A 139 -17.31 -1.03 -22.37
C SER A 139 -17.42 -2.53 -22.13
N PRO A 140 -16.41 -3.17 -21.54
CA PRO A 140 -16.50 -4.59 -21.14
C PRO A 140 -17.53 -4.86 -20.03
N GLY A 141 -18.10 -3.82 -19.40
CA GLY A 141 -19.13 -3.93 -18.37
C GLY A 141 -18.61 -4.43 -17.02
N GLU A 142 -17.86 -5.52 -17.00
CA GLU A 142 -17.33 -6.15 -15.79
C GLU A 142 -15.85 -6.47 -15.88
N GLY A 143 -15.16 -6.40 -14.73
CA GLY A 143 -13.84 -6.96 -14.49
C GLY A 143 -13.86 -7.95 -13.34
N LEU A 144 -12.77 -8.66 -13.13
CA LEU A 144 -12.64 -9.71 -12.12
C LEU A 144 -11.44 -9.44 -11.20
N LEU A 145 -11.68 -9.53 -9.91
CA LEU A 145 -10.62 -9.63 -8.89
C LEU A 145 -10.47 -11.10 -8.51
N LEU A 146 -9.22 -11.57 -8.48
CA LEU A 146 -8.86 -12.91 -8.00
C LEU A 146 -8.02 -12.76 -6.75
N ASP A 147 -8.48 -13.32 -5.65
CA ASP A 147 -7.73 -13.34 -4.41
C ASP A 147 -6.70 -14.50 -4.36
N ASP A 148 -5.90 -14.54 -3.30
CA ASP A 148 -4.86 -15.55 -3.08
C ASP A 148 -5.39 -16.95 -2.76
N ARG A 149 -6.67 -17.06 -2.39
CA ARG A 149 -7.36 -18.34 -2.06
C ARG A 149 -8.24 -18.87 -3.19
N GLY A 150 -8.18 -18.25 -4.37
CA GLY A 150 -9.01 -18.62 -5.53
C GLY A 150 -10.41 -18.00 -5.53
N GLY A 151 -10.73 -17.14 -4.54
CA GLY A 151 -11.97 -16.38 -4.52
C GLY A 151 -12.06 -15.40 -5.70
N ARG A 152 -13.29 -15.16 -6.17
CA ARG A 152 -13.58 -14.35 -7.36
C ARG A 152 -14.60 -13.29 -7.02
N GLU A 153 -14.23 -12.01 -7.16
CA GLU A 153 -15.14 -10.88 -7.03
C GLU A 153 -15.36 -10.24 -8.41
N ARG A 154 -16.61 -10.15 -8.86
CA ARG A 154 -16.99 -9.41 -10.07
C ARG A 154 -17.14 -7.94 -9.72
N VAL A 155 -16.56 -7.08 -10.53
CA VAL A 155 -16.60 -5.62 -10.36
C VAL A 155 -17.24 -5.00 -11.60
N ARG A 156 -18.36 -4.33 -11.44
CA ARG A 156 -18.96 -3.53 -12.50
C ARG A 156 -18.07 -2.33 -12.83
N LEU A 157 -17.75 -2.14 -14.10
CA LEU A 157 -16.83 -1.12 -14.59
C LEU A 157 -17.52 0.15 -15.08
N ASP A 158 -18.86 0.15 -15.09
CA ASP A 158 -19.75 1.25 -15.46
C ASP A 158 -20.27 2.02 -14.24
N GLY A 159 -21.23 2.90 -14.46
CA GLY A 159 -21.93 3.64 -13.41
C GLY A 159 -20.99 4.50 -12.58
N SER A 160 -21.07 4.37 -11.25
CA SER A 160 -20.37 5.24 -10.30
C SER A 160 -18.83 5.14 -10.32
N LEU A 161 -18.26 4.08 -10.89
CA LEU A 161 -16.81 3.96 -11.01
C LEU A 161 -16.20 4.90 -12.05
N GLN A 162 -16.94 5.23 -13.13
CA GLN A 162 -16.42 6.09 -14.19
C GLN A 162 -16.16 7.52 -13.70
N PRO A 163 -17.11 8.23 -13.04
CA PRO A 163 -16.84 9.53 -12.44
C PRO A 163 -15.71 9.51 -11.40
N GLN A 164 -15.62 8.45 -10.59
CA GLN A 164 -14.54 8.30 -9.62
C GLN A 164 -13.18 8.14 -10.30
N LEU A 165 -13.12 7.42 -11.43
CA LEU A 165 -11.91 7.27 -12.23
C LEU A 165 -11.50 8.61 -12.85
N ASP A 166 -12.45 9.37 -13.42
CA ASP A 166 -12.19 10.70 -13.98
C ASP A 166 -11.62 11.64 -12.94
N GLN A 167 -12.22 11.70 -11.76
CA GLN A 167 -11.73 12.51 -10.65
C GLN A 167 -10.32 12.06 -10.21
N ALA A 168 -10.07 10.75 -10.17
CA ALA A 168 -8.76 10.23 -9.80
C ALA A 168 -7.67 10.59 -10.84
N LEU A 169 -7.98 10.48 -12.12
CA LEU A 169 -7.06 10.82 -13.22
C LEU A 169 -6.77 12.32 -13.26
N GLU A 170 -7.77 13.15 -13.03
CA GLU A 170 -7.62 14.61 -12.97
C GLU A 170 -6.71 15.02 -11.79
N ARG A 171 -6.97 14.46 -10.60
CA ARG A 171 -6.15 14.72 -9.42
C ARG A 171 -4.74 14.19 -9.57
N LEU A 172 -4.56 12.99 -10.16
CA LEU A 172 -3.24 12.44 -10.45
C LEU A 172 -2.43 13.36 -11.35
N ARG A 173 -3.04 13.91 -12.42
CA ARG A 173 -2.36 14.88 -13.29
C ARG A 173 -1.88 16.09 -12.51
N ARG A 174 -2.77 16.69 -11.72
CA ARG A 174 -2.46 17.86 -10.90
C ARG A 174 -1.34 17.60 -9.91
N ASP A 175 -1.45 16.51 -9.15
CA ASP A 175 -0.48 16.16 -8.12
C ASP A 175 0.90 15.80 -8.69
N ARG A 176 0.92 15.21 -9.89
CA ARG A 176 2.17 14.85 -10.57
C ARG A 176 2.98 16.07 -10.98
N ASP A 177 2.30 17.15 -11.34
CA ASP A 177 2.92 18.35 -11.91
C ASP A 177 3.10 19.46 -10.83
N LEU A 178 2.89 19.17 -9.54
CA LEU A 178 3.20 20.08 -8.43
C LEU A 178 4.69 20.36 -8.35
N ALA A 179 5.05 21.61 -8.01
CA ALA A 179 6.43 22.01 -7.77
C ALA A 179 7.02 21.30 -6.53
N GLU A 180 6.20 21.18 -5.48
CA GLU A 180 6.59 20.56 -4.21
C GLU A 180 5.88 19.22 -4.02
N PRO A 181 6.52 18.26 -3.32
CA PRO A 181 5.90 16.98 -3.04
C PRO A 181 4.67 17.13 -2.15
N PRO A 182 3.57 16.42 -2.43
CA PRO A 182 2.44 16.33 -1.50
C PRO A 182 2.90 15.94 -0.10
N GLU A 183 2.17 16.38 0.92
CA GLU A 183 2.45 16.02 2.32
C GLU A 183 2.61 14.50 2.53
N LEU A 184 3.30 14.14 3.61
CA LEU A 184 3.39 12.75 4.05
C LEU A 184 2.00 12.20 4.30
N THR A 185 1.79 10.94 3.89
CA THR A 185 0.51 10.26 4.16
C THR A 185 0.28 10.17 5.66
N SER A 186 -0.95 10.43 6.09
CA SER A 186 -1.35 10.34 7.50
C SER A 186 -1.17 8.93 8.09
N ASP A 187 -1.45 7.88 7.30
CA ASP A 187 -1.25 6.48 7.71
C ASP A 187 0.01 5.90 7.05
N ARG A 188 1.13 5.97 7.75
CA ARG A 188 2.42 5.47 7.26
C ARG A 188 2.61 3.96 7.41
N ARG A 189 1.68 3.22 8.02
CA ARG A 189 1.68 1.75 8.01
C ARG A 189 1.64 1.21 6.57
N LYS A 190 1.01 1.93 5.64
CA LYS A 190 1.02 1.61 4.20
C LYS A 190 2.39 1.75 3.54
N CYS A 191 3.37 2.38 4.21
CA CYS A 191 4.70 2.63 3.67
C CYS A 191 5.68 1.47 3.84
N VAL A 192 5.33 0.41 4.56
CA VAL A 192 6.23 -0.74 4.87
C VAL A 192 6.91 -1.29 3.61
N LEU A 193 6.16 -1.45 2.52
CA LEU A 193 6.66 -1.98 1.25
C LEU A 193 6.93 -0.89 0.19
N CYS A 194 6.95 0.38 0.59
CA CYS A 194 7.17 1.47 -0.34
C CYS A 194 8.66 1.68 -0.58
N ARG A 195 9.07 1.71 -1.85
CA ARG A 195 10.47 1.96 -2.22
C ARG A 195 11.01 3.33 -1.78
N TRP A 196 10.12 4.30 -1.55
CA TRP A 196 10.42 5.65 -1.11
C TRP A 196 10.40 5.81 0.42
N ARG A 197 10.24 4.70 1.16
CA ARG A 197 10.07 4.76 2.62
C ARG A 197 11.18 5.55 3.29
N SER A 198 12.44 5.27 2.95
CA SER A 198 13.58 5.93 3.59
C SER A 198 13.63 7.44 3.35
N ALA A 199 13.32 7.90 2.12
CA ALA A 199 13.20 9.33 1.84
C ALA A 199 12.09 9.98 2.68
N CYS A 200 10.93 9.33 2.76
CA CYS A 200 9.82 9.80 3.58
C CYS A 200 10.10 9.70 5.09
N ASP A 201 10.90 8.73 5.56
CA ASP A 201 11.30 8.62 6.97
C ASP A 201 12.22 9.77 7.36
N ARG A 202 13.17 10.17 6.50
CA ARG A 202 14.01 11.37 6.74
C ARG A 202 13.18 12.65 6.86
N VAL A 203 12.19 12.82 6.00
CA VAL A 203 11.28 13.98 6.08
C VAL A 203 10.46 13.92 7.36
N ALA A 204 9.91 12.76 7.72
CA ALA A 204 9.14 12.60 8.94
C ALA A 204 9.96 12.89 10.18
N GLU A 205 11.25 12.50 10.19
CA GLU A 205 12.16 12.78 11.29
C GLU A 205 12.44 14.28 11.39
N ALA A 206 12.76 14.93 10.27
CA ALA A 206 13.05 16.36 10.23
C ALA A 206 11.84 17.22 10.65
N GLU A 207 10.61 16.75 10.37
CA GLU A 207 9.37 17.43 10.71
C GLU A 207 8.81 17.05 12.10
N GLY A 208 9.44 16.11 12.82
CA GLY A 208 8.87 15.57 14.05
C GLY A 208 7.46 14.98 13.85
N HIS A 209 7.24 14.30 12.70
CA HIS A 209 5.90 13.95 12.25
C HIS A 209 5.21 12.93 13.18
N LEU A 210 3.99 13.22 13.63
CA LEU A 210 3.23 12.40 14.59
C LEU A 210 3.10 10.92 14.23
N SER A 211 3.22 10.56 12.94
CA SER A 211 3.16 9.14 12.52
C SER A 211 4.37 8.30 12.95
N GLN A 212 5.39 8.90 13.53
CA GLN A 212 6.53 8.19 14.10
C GLN A 212 6.23 7.65 15.49
N VAL A 213 5.24 8.22 16.17
CA VAL A 213 4.77 7.73 17.46
C VAL A 213 3.87 6.51 17.21
N SER A 214 4.20 5.38 17.82
CA SER A 214 3.40 4.15 17.69
C SER A 214 1.98 4.37 18.21
N GLY A 215 1.00 3.80 17.51
CA GLY A 215 -0.42 4.01 17.84
C GLY A 215 -1.05 5.24 17.19
N ILE A 216 -0.28 6.13 16.57
CA ILE A 216 -0.83 7.28 15.82
C ILE A 216 -1.01 6.91 14.35
N GLY A 217 -2.22 6.47 14.00
CA GLY A 217 -2.68 6.34 12.60
C GLY A 217 -3.35 7.61 12.09
N GLY A 218 -3.87 7.55 10.85
CA GLY A 218 -4.47 8.73 10.20
C GLY A 218 -5.53 9.45 11.02
N LYS A 219 -6.52 8.70 11.54
CA LYS A 219 -7.61 9.28 12.34
C LYS A 219 -7.10 9.99 13.60
N ARG A 220 -6.20 9.34 14.34
CA ARG A 220 -5.66 9.91 15.58
C ARG A 220 -4.78 11.13 15.30
N ARG A 221 -4.01 11.12 14.21
CA ARG A 221 -3.28 12.29 13.76
C ARG A 221 -4.20 13.47 13.49
N GLU A 222 -5.31 13.28 12.79
CA GLU A 222 -6.30 14.32 12.52
C GLU A 222 -6.94 14.87 13.83
N GLN A 223 -7.24 13.99 14.78
CA GLN A 223 -7.73 14.37 16.10
C GLN A 223 -6.72 15.24 16.86
N LEU A 224 -5.45 14.82 16.94
CA LEU A 224 -4.39 15.57 17.61
C LEU A 224 -4.15 16.94 16.95
N GLN A 225 -4.09 16.99 15.61
CA GLN A 225 -3.97 18.24 14.87
C GLN A 225 -5.16 19.17 15.11
N GLY A 226 -6.38 18.64 15.21
CA GLY A 226 -7.59 19.40 15.57
C GLY A 226 -7.52 20.00 16.98
N LEU A 227 -6.68 19.43 17.86
CA LEU A 227 -6.40 19.95 19.21
C LEU A 227 -5.18 20.89 19.24
N GLY A 228 -4.57 21.21 18.10
CA GLY A 228 -3.38 22.08 18.00
C GLY A 228 -2.05 21.33 18.20
N ILE A 229 -2.06 20.00 18.33
CA ILE A 229 -0.86 19.17 18.47
C ILE A 229 -0.40 18.78 17.07
N ALA A 230 0.53 19.56 16.49
CA ALA A 230 0.94 19.44 15.09
C ALA A 230 2.01 18.36 14.87
N ASP A 231 2.93 18.20 15.81
CA ASP A 231 4.14 17.39 15.71
C ASP A 231 4.43 16.61 17.00
N ARG A 232 5.53 15.86 16.99
CA ARG A 232 6.00 15.01 18.08
C ARG A 232 6.43 15.85 19.29
N ALA A 233 7.09 16.98 19.08
CA ALA A 233 7.54 17.86 20.16
C ALA A 233 6.33 18.50 20.89
N ALA A 234 5.34 18.96 20.15
CA ALA A 234 4.10 19.46 20.74
C ALA A 234 3.36 18.37 21.56
N LEU A 235 3.35 17.12 21.06
CA LEU A 235 2.77 16.00 21.79
C LEU A 235 3.56 15.70 23.08
N ALA A 236 4.88 15.68 23.01
CA ALA A 236 5.76 15.47 24.18
C ALA A 236 5.55 16.50 25.29
N ALA A 237 5.27 17.76 24.90
CA ALA A 237 5.00 18.88 25.82
C ALA A 237 3.57 18.94 26.35
N THR A 238 2.65 18.13 25.80
CA THR A 238 1.23 18.16 26.15
C THR A 238 1.00 17.62 27.58
N ASP A 239 0.03 18.26 28.28
CA ASP A 239 -0.48 17.77 29.57
C ASP A 239 -1.31 16.50 29.42
N GLY A 240 -0.97 15.46 30.17
CA GLY A 240 -1.58 14.14 30.03
C GLY A 240 -3.07 14.13 30.39
N PRO A 241 -3.47 14.58 31.59
CA PRO A 241 -4.88 14.69 31.99
C PRO A 241 -5.73 15.49 31.01
N TRP A 242 -5.22 16.62 30.52
CA TRP A 242 -5.92 17.43 29.53
C TRP A 242 -6.14 16.66 28.22
N LEU A 243 -5.11 15.96 27.71
CA LEU A 243 -5.26 15.21 26.48
C LEU A 243 -6.20 14.02 26.63
N MET A 244 -6.18 13.33 27.79
CA MET A 244 -7.13 12.27 28.11
C MET A 244 -8.58 12.75 28.00
N ASP A 245 -8.89 13.86 28.68
CA ASP A 245 -10.25 14.48 28.65
C ASP A 245 -10.66 14.84 27.22
N ARG A 246 -9.77 15.45 26.43
CA ARG A 246 -10.06 15.83 25.04
C ARG A 246 -10.30 14.63 24.12
N LEU A 247 -9.53 13.57 24.25
CA LEU A 247 -9.70 12.35 23.46
C LEU A 247 -11.01 11.63 23.85
N GLU A 248 -11.35 11.58 25.13
CA GLU A 248 -12.63 11.03 25.59
C GLU A 248 -13.82 11.79 25.01
N GLN A 249 -13.81 13.13 25.02
CA GLN A 249 -14.81 13.99 24.42
C GLN A 249 -14.95 13.74 22.91
N GLN A 250 -13.89 13.32 22.24
CA GLN A 250 -13.88 12.94 20.82
C GLN A 250 -14.25 11.46 20.57
N GLY A 251 -14.66 10.73 21.61
CA GLY A 251 -15.12 9.35 21.52
C GLY A 251 -14.00 8.30 21.50
N GLU A 252 -12.80 8.62 22.03
CA GLU A 252 -11.77 7.60 22.29
C GLU A 252 -12.24 6.71 23.45
N ARG A 253 -12.16 5.39 23.24
CA ARG A 253 -12.59 4.39 24.23
C ARG A 253 -11.54 4.09 25.30
N ARG A 254 -10.32 4.46 25.04
CA ARG A 254 -9.15 4.26 25.89
C ARG A 254 -8.40 5.59 26.02
N PRO A 255 -8.97 6.57 26.77
CA PRO A 255 -8.35 7.89 26.89
C PRO A 255 -6.97 7.83 27.56
N GLU A 256 -6.72 6.85 28.44
CA GLU A 256 -5.40 6.59 29.07
C GLU A 256 -4.27 6.37 28.06
N LEU A 257 -4.61 6.01 26.83
CA LEU A 257 -3.64 5.93 25.72
C LEU A 257 -2.90 7.26 25.49
N ALA A 258 -3.51 8.40 25.87
CA ALA A 258 -2.84 9.70 25.80
C ALA A 258 -1.51 9.71 26.54
N LEU A 259 -1.46 9.09 27.72
CA LEU A 259 -0.23 9.01 28.51
C LEU A 259 0.85 8.18 27.83
N GLU A 260 0.46 7.06 27.20
CA GLU A 260 1.37 6.21 26.43
C GLU A 260 1.95 6.97 25.22
N LEU A 261 1.12 7.72 24.50
CA LEU A 261 1.52 8.51 23.34
C LEU A 261 2.48 9.63 23.72
N ILE A 262 2.20 10.34 24.83
CA ILE A 262 3.05 11.42 25.34
C ILE A 262 4.39 10.85 25.81
N ALA A 263 4.39 9.74 26.54
CA ALA A 263 5.61 9.08 27.01
C ALA A 263 6.49 8.65 25.82
N GLN A 264 5.91 8.02 24.81
CA GLN A 264 6.65 7.65 23.60
C GLN A 264 7.23 8.87 22.88
N ALA A 265 6.45 9.96 22.74
CA ALA A 265 6.92 11.18 22.12
C ALA A 265 8.09 11.79 22.91
N ARG A 266 8.03 11.80 24.24
CA ARG A 266 9.13 12.27 25.11
C ARG A 266 10.38 11.44 24.95
N CYS A 267 10.26 10.10 24.99
CA CYS A 267 11.40 9.21 24.77
C CYS A 267 12.06 9.44 23.39
N GLN A 268 11.27 9.64 22.35
CA GLN A 268 11.79 9.91 21.00
C GLN A 268 12.48 11.28 20.90
N GLU A 269 11.96 12.32 21.57
CA GLU A 269 12.60 13.64 21.61
C GLU A 269 13.91 13.64 22.41
N GLN A 270 13.96 12.85 23.48
CA GLN A 270 15.12 12.74 24.36
C GLN A 270 16.17 11.75 23.83
N GLY A 271 15.79 10.90 22.90
CA GLY A 271 16.67 9.87 22.30
C GLY A 271 16.98 8.70 23.22
N HIS A 272 16.22 8.50 24.29
CA HIS A 272 16.37 7.34 25.19
C HIS A 272 15.01 6.74 25.56
N ALA A 273 15.02 5.46 25.94
CA ALA A 273 13.83 4.76 26.39
C ALA A 273 13.66 4.93 27.90
N ASP A 274 12.41 5.22 28.32
CA ASP A 274 12.03 5.25 29.72
C ASP A 274 11.10 4.08 30.04
N ARG A 275 11.20 3.57 31.26
CA ARG A 275 10.25 2.58 31.77
C ARG A 275 8.98 3.30 32.22
N LEU A 276 7.83 2.87 31.69
CA LEU A 276 6.52 3.39 32.12
C LEU A 276 6.15 2.95 33.53
N ASP A 277 6.57 1.73 33.88
CA ASP A 277 6.45 1.18 35.21
C ASP A 277 7.84 0.67 35.62
N PRO A 278 8.46 1.22 36.70
CA PRO A 278 9.73 0.74 37.17
C PRO A 278 9.71 -0.74 37.55
N GLY A 279 8.49 -1.33 37.83
CA GLY A 279 8.31 -2.73 38.16
C GLY A 279 9.31 -3.27 39.18
N ASP A 280 9.05 -4.38 39.82
CA ASP A 280 10.08 -5.05 40.57
C ASP A 280 11.19 -5.55 39.65
N PRO A 281 12.47 -5.37 40.02
CA PRO A 281 13.55 -6.05 39.32
C PRO A 281 13.21 -7.55 39.31
N LEU A 282 13.43 -8.21 38.17
CA LEU A 282 13.25 -9.67 38.07
C LEU A 282 14.48 -10.33 38.76
N PRO A 283 14.42 -10.60 40.07
CA PRO A 283 15.59 -11.09 40.81
C PRO A 283 16.05 -12.44 40.28
N GLU A 284 15.12 -13.24 39.75
CA GLU A 284 15.43 -14.54 39.14
C GLU A 284 16.36 -14.42 37.94
N LEU A 285 16.28 -13.29 37.18
CA LEU A 285 17.18 -13.05 36.05
C LEU A 285 18.56 -12.57 36.49
N ALA A 286 18.65 -11.83 37.60
CA ALA A 286 19.93 -11.32 38.14
C ALA A 286 20.85 -12.44 38.60
N ASP A 287 20.27 -13.49 39.16
CA ASP A 287 20.99 -14.65 39.74
C ASP A 287 21.03 -15.87 38.81
N ALA A 288 20.43 -15.78 37.63
CA ALA A 288 20.41 -16.89 36.69
C ALA A 288 21.80 -17.23 36.15
N PRO A 289 22.22 -18.52 36.16
CA PRO A 289 23.51 -18.95 35.64
C PRO A 289 23.59 -18.86 34.12
N GLY A 290 22.46 -18.70 33.46
CA GLY A 290 22.34 -18.53 32.04
C GLY A 290 20.95 -18.05 31.65
N LEU A 291 20.83 -17.44 30.48
CA LEU A 291 19.58 -16.96 29.93
C LEU A 291 19.29 -17.66 28.60
N LEU A 292 18.08 -18.19 28.48
CA LEU A 292 17.56 -18.69 27.20
C LEU A 292 16.51 -17.71 26.69
N ILE A 293 16.81 -17.01 25.59
CA ILE A 293 15.86 -16.15 24.89
C ILE A 293 15.25 -16.97 23.78
N TYR A 294 13.94 -17.05 23.78
CA TYR A 294 13.15 -17.76 22.78
C TYR A 294 12.27 -16.79 22.01
N ASP A 295 12.36 -16.85 20.70
CA ASP A 295 11.56 -16.04 19.79
C ASP A 295 10.85 -16.91 18.75
N ILE A 296 9.62 -16.54 18.39
CA ILE A 296 8.78 -17.28 17.47
C ILE A 296 8.26 -16.33 16.39
N GLU A 297 8.46 -16.72 15.13
CA GLU A 297 7.81 -16.07 14.00
C GLU A 297 6.64 -16.93 13.53
N SER A 298 5.48 -16.32 13.42
CA SER A 298 4.23 -16.97 13.07
C SER A 298 3.58 -16.37 11.84
N ASP A 299 2.92 -17.19 11.03
CA ASP A 299 1.96 -16.74 10.03
C ASP A 299 0.55 -16.72 10.65
N PRO A 300 0.01 -15.54 10.98
CA PRO A 300 -1.31 -15.43 11.62
C PRO A 300 -2.46 -15.87 10.69
N ASP A 301 -2.26 -15.85 9.37
CA ASP A 301 -3.26 -16.30 8.41
C ASP A 301 -3.29 -17.82 8.28
N ALA A 302 -2.11 -18.46 8.28
CA ALA A 302 -1.98 -19.92 8.32
C ALA A 302 -2.23 -20.49 9.72
N ARG A 303 -2.08 -19.70 10.77
CA ARG A 303 -2.06 -20.11 12.18
C ARG A 303 -0.96 -21.16 12.47
N GLU A 304 0.18 -20.95 11.87
CA GLU A 304 1.35 -21.83 11.98
C GLU A 304 2.58 -21.01 12.39
N ASP A 305 3.36 -21.58 13.32
CA ASP A 305 4.67 -21.07 13.66
C ASP A 305 5.70 -21.67 12.69
N PHE A 306 6.45 -20.82 12.01
CA PHE A 306 7.35 -21.29 10.95
C PHE A 306 8.84 -21.10 11.28
N LEU A 307 9.16 -20.30 12.31
CA LEU A 307 10.53 -20.10 12.76
C LEU A 307 10.58 -20.03 14.27
N HIS A 308 11.46 -20.84 14.86
CA HIS A 308 11.76 -20.85 16.28
C HIS A 308 13.23 -20.46 16.48
N GLY A 309 13.47 -19.32 17.13
CA GLY A 309 14.80 -18.81 17.42
C GLY A 309 15.16 -19.04 18.88
N PHE A 310 16.37 -19.52 19.14
CA PHE A 310 16.91 -19.68 20.49
C PHE A 310 18.26 -18.96 20.59
N LEU A 311 18.38 -18.08 21.56
CA LEU A 311 19.66 -17.48 21.94
C LEU A 311 19.99 -17.90 23.38
N VAL A 312 21.12 -18.57 23.54
CA VAL A 312 21.64 -18.97 24.86
C VAL A 312 22.76 -18.03 25.23
N GLN A 313 22.59 -17.34 26.36
CA GLN A 313 23.63 -16.50 26.95
C GLN A 313 24.14 -17.17 28.20
N ILE A 314 25.42 -17.51 28.24
CA ILE A 314 26.10 -18.11 29.40
C ILE A 314 27.00 -17.04 30.02
N GLY A 315 26.81 -16.74 31.30
CA GLY A 315 27.56 -15.73 32.04
C GLY A 315 26.74 -14.49 32.41
N ARG A 316 27.24 -13.64 33.30
CA ARG A 316 26.56 -12.43 33.79
C ARG A 316 26.39 -11.45 32.60
N ALA A 317 25.16 -11.12 32.28
CA ALA A 317 24.87 -9.96 31.45
C ALA A 317 25.29 -8.70 32.25
N HIS A 318 26.33 -8.01 31.76
CA HIS A 318 26.55 -6.64 32.19
C HIS A 318 25.53 -5.78 31.40
N VAL A 319 24.48 -5.37 32.09
CA VAL A 319 23.55 -4.34 31.64
C VAL A 319 24.17 -2.98 31.90
#